data_a3784104b6a6efd9c1dac3063b83436d
#
_entry.id   a3784104b6a6efd9c1dac3063b83436d
#
_cell.length_a   1.000
_cell.length_b   1.000
_cell.length_c   1.000
_cell.angle_alpha   90.00
_cell.angle_beta   90.00
_cell.angle_gamma   90.00
#
_symmetry.space_group_name_H-M   'P 1'
#
loop_
_entity.id
_entity.type
_entity.pdbx_description
1 polymer ?
#
loop_
_entity_poly.entity_id
_entity_poly.type
_entity_poly.pdbx_seq_one_letter_code
_entity_poly.pdbx_strand_id
1 'polypeptide(L)'
;MRIRITAIRKASYPDLMAKYENPIEHACDVLEGQDWISVDGMCPEGMCPSAWGSMREFVEALARGEGNFYDGWMKNPKSAMISCNDGFRPASFYIEVI
;
A
#
# COMPACT_ATOMS: atom_id res chain seq x y z
N MET A 1 -18.57 3.45 -3.37
CA MET A 1 -17.65 3.35 -2.21
C MET A 1 -16.30 3.90 -2.61
N ARG A 2 -15.81 4.88 -1.89
CA ARG A 2 -14.51 5.49 -2.14
C ARG A 2 -13.53 5.09 -1.06
N ILE A 3 -12.33 4.71 -1.46
CA ILE A 3 -11.28 4.26 -0.56
C ILE A 3 -10.05 5.09 -0.83
N ARG A 4 -9.54 5.77 0.21
CA ARG A 4 -8.32 6.54 0.10
C ARG A 4 -7.13 5.67 0.45
N ILE A 5 -6.11 5.73 -0.39
CA ILE A 5 -4.85 5.03 -0.20
C ILE A 5 -3.77 6.09 -0.03
N THR A 6 -3.11 6.10 1.10
CA THR A 6 -2.09 7.11 1.42
C THR A 6 -0.74 6.44 1.68
N ALA A 7 0.30 6.89 1.00
CA ALA A 7 1.67 6.45 1.28
C ALA A 7 2.14 7.13 2.57
N ILE A 8 2.20 6.38 3.66
CA ILE A 8 2.49 6.92 4.99
C ILE A 8 3.99 7.03 5.21
N ARG A 9 4.75 5.99 4.84
CA ARG A 9 6.18 5.94 5.14
C ARG A 9 6.89 5.04 4.14
N LYS A 10 8.11 5.43 3.79
CA LYS A 10 9.03 4.60 3.01
C LYS A 10 10.20 4.21 3.90
N ALA A 11 10.51 2.92 3.94
CA ALA A 11 11.70 2.42 4.61
C ALA A 11 12.79 2.13 3.57
N SER A 12 14.02 1.94 4.04
CA SER A 12 15.15 1.61 3.17
C SER A 12 16.15 0.81 3.98
N TYR A 13 16.63 -0.28 3.40
CA TYR A 13 17.58 -1.18 4.05
C TYR A 13 18.86 -1.30 3.22
N PRO A 14 19.79 -0.31 3.31
CA PRO A 14 21.00 -0.30 2.48
C PRO A 14 21.89 -1.53 2.64
N ASP A 15 21.92 -2.11 3.83
CA ASP A 15 22.69 -3.31 4.11
C ASP A 15 22.17 -4.52 3.33
N LEU A 16 20.84 -4.66 3.22
CA LEU A 16 20.24 -5.73 2.43
C LEU A 16 20.44 -5.50 0.94
N MET A 17 20.36 -4.24 0.49
CA MET A 17 20.61 -3.88 -0.90
C MET A 17 22.01 -4.24 -1.30
N ALA A 18 22.99 -3.89 -0.47
CA ALA A 18 24.40 -4.16 -0.76
C ALA A 18 24.70 -5.66 -0.84
N LYS A 19 23.99 -6.44 -0.03
CA LYS A 19 24.25 -7.89 0.07
C LYS A 19 23.52 -8.71 -0.99
N TYR A 20 22.30 -8.32 -1.35
CA TYR A 20 21.41 -9.18 -2.14
C TYR A 20 20.91 -8.57 -3.45
N GLU A 21 20.89 -7.25 -3.57
CA GLU A 21 20.28 -6.62 -4.73
C GLU A 21 21.30 -6.26 -5.79
N ASN A 22 20.96 -6.50 -7.06
CA ASN A 22 21.75 -5.98 -8.18
C ASN A 22 21.49 -4.48 -8.31
N PRO A 23 22.48 -3.70 -8.82
CA PRO A 23 22.25 -2.26 -9.05
C PRO A 23 21.05 -2.02 -9.96
N ILE A 24 20.20 -1.06 -9.58
CA ILE A 24 19.03 -0.66 -10.37
C ILE A 24 19.12 0.84 -10.65
N GLU A 25 18.63 1.25 -11.82
CA GLU A 25 18.63 2.66 -12.21
C GLU A 25 17.49 3.40 -11.56
N HIS A 26 16.34 2.74 -11.39
CA HIS A 26 15.13 3.36 -10.85
C HIS A 26 14.62 2.59 -9.64
N ALA A 27 14.57 3.27 -8.53
CA ALA A 27 13.84 2.80 -7.36
C ALA A 27 12.39 3.29 -7.44
N CYS A 28 11.57 2.89 -6.46
CA CYS A 28 10.21 3.38 -6.33
C CYS A 28 10.19 4.91 -6.16
N ASP A 29 9.36 5.58 -6.95
CA ASP A 29 9.23 7.05 -6.92
C ASP A 29 8.03 7.54 -6.12
N VAL A 30 7.36 6.66 -5.40
CA VAL A 30 6.26 7.02 -4.50
C VAL A 30 6.78 7.97 -3.42
N LEU A 31 6.04 9.05 -3.16
CA LEU A 31 6.39 10.04 -2.15
C LEU A 31 5.53 9.86 -0.90
N GLU A 32 6.15 10.02 0.27
CA GLU A 32 5.40 10.03 1.52
C GLU A 32 4.36 11.15 1.49
N GLY A 33 3.14 10.83 1.91
CA GLY A 33 2.02 11.76 1.88
C GLY A 33 1.22 11.74 0.59
N GLN A 34 1.72 11.09 -0.47
CA GLN A 34 0.98 10.94 -1.71
C GLN A 34 -0.24 10.07 -1.48
N ASP A 35 -1.38 10.44 -2.09
CA ASP A 35 -2.59 9.63 -1.95
C ASP A 35 -3.27 9.37 -3.29
N TRP A 36 -4.15 8.38 -3.28
CA TRP A 36 -4.96 7.96 -4.43
C TRP A 36 -6.35 7.62 -3.93
N ILE A 37 -7.34 7.73 -4.82
CA ILE A 37 -8.71 7.30 -4.53
C ILE A 37 -9.05 6.10 -5.41
N SER A 38 -9.43 5.01 -4.76
CA SER A 38 -10.00 3.85 -5.43
C SER A 38 -11.53 3.97 -5.38
N VAL A 39 -12.17 3.91 -6.53
CA VAL A 39 -13.64 3.92 -6.63
C VAL A 39 -14.09 2.48 -6.87
N ASP A 40 -14.96 1.99 -5.99
CA ASP A 40 -15.53 0.63 -6.08
C ASP A 40 -14.49 -0.48 -6.19
N GLY A 41 -13.33 -0.29 -5.55
CA GLY A 41 -12.28 -1.31 -5.51
C GLY A 41 -11.40 -1.37 -6.76
N MET A 42 -11.51 -0.42 -7.66
CA MET A 42 -10.70 -0.39 -8.88
C MET A 42 -9.32 0.23 -8.61
N CYS A 43 -8.33 -0.23 -9.36
CA CYS A 43 -6.97 0.30 -9.26
C CYS A 43 -6.96 1.78 -9.68
N PRO A 44 -6.47 2.69 -8.81
CA PRO A 44 -6.36 4.09 -9.17
C PRO A 44 -5.34 4.30 -10.30
N GLU A 45 -5.59 5.31 -11.12
CA GLU A 45 -4.65 5.69 -12.17
C GLU A 45 -3.32 6.12 -11.54
N GLY A 46 -2.23 5.69 -12.15
CA GLY A 46 -0.88 6.07 -11.72
C GLY A 46 -0.33 5.29 -10.53
N MET A 47 -1.08 4.34 -9.99
CA MET A 47 -0.57 3.53 -8.89
C MET A 47 0.38 2.45 -9.40
N CYS A 48 1.48 2.25 -8.67
CA CYS A 48 2.45 1.18 -8.94
C CYS A 48 1.76 -0.18 -8.93
N PRO A 49 1.90 -1.00 -9.98
CA PRO A 49 1.27 -2.32 -10.04
C PRO A 49 1.69 -3.25 -8.90
N SER A 50 2.95 -3.17 -8.45
CA SER A 50 3.44 -3.97 -7.33
C SER A 50 2.75 -3.59 -6.03
N ALA A 51 2.60 -2.28 -5.77
CA ALA A 51 1.88 -1.79 -4.59
C ALA A 51 0.41 -2.18 -4.66
N TRP A 52 -0.23 -2.01 -5.82
CA TRP A 52 -1.63 -2.40 -6.00
C TRP A 52 -1.82 -3.90 -5.76
N GLY A 53 -0.92 -4.74 -6.29
CA GLY A 53 -1.00 -6.19 -6.10
C GLY A 53 -0.95 -6.60 -4.63
N SER A 54 -0.21 -5.86 -3.80
CA SER A 54 -0.10 -6.18 -2.37
C SER A 54 -1.33 -5.74 -1.57
N MET A 55 -2.09 -4.75 -2.04
CA MET A 55 -3.23 -4.19 -1.28
C MET A 55 -4.60 -4.50 -1.88
N ARG A 56 -4.65 -5.03 -3.10
CA ARG A 56 -5.87 -5.20 -3.87
C ARG A 56 -6.99 -5.91 -3.10
N GLU A 57 -6.68 -7.03 -2.46
CA GLU A 57 -7.72 -7.81 -1.77
C GLU A 57 -8.35 -7.03 -0.61
N PHE A 58 -7.55 -6.19 0.06
CA PHE A 58 -8.05 -5.35 1.16
C PHE A 58 -8.92 -4.22 0.63
N VAL A 59 -8.50 -3.58 -0.45
CA VAL A 59 -9.27 -2.51 -1.09
C VAL A 59 -10.61 -3.06 -1.61
N GLU A 60 -10.59 -4.21 -2.27
CA GLU A 60 -11.81 -4.83 -2.77
C GLU A 60 -12.75 -5.24 -1.65
N ALA A 61 -12.21 -5.77 -0.55
CA ALA A 61 -13.00 -6.14 0.62
C ALA A 61 -13.69 -4.90 1.23
N LEU A 62 -12.94 -3.80 1.40
CA LEU A 62 -13.52 -2.56 1.90
C LEU A 62 -14.60 -2.03 0.96
N ALA A 63 -14.41 -2.15 -0.35
CA ALA A 63 -15.40 -1.72 -1.34
C ALA A 63 -16.70 -2.53 -1.26
N ARG A 64 -16.62 -3.78 -0.80
CA ARG A 64 -17.80 -4.62 -0.56
C ARG A 64 -18.47 -4.35 0.79
N GLY A 65 -17.95 -3.43 1.59
CA GLY A 65 -18.47 -3.14 2.92
C GLY A 65 -17.90 -4.01 4.03
N GLU A 66 -16.88 -4.81 3.73
CA GLU A 66 -16.17 -5.62 4.71
C GLU A 66 -15.17 -4.77 5.49
N GLY A 67 -14.54 -5.36 6.47
CA GLY A 67 -13.55 -4.67 7.29
C GLY A 67 -13.16 -5.53 8.47
N ASN A 68 -12.66 -4.89 9.54
CA ASN A 68 -12.23 -5.56 10.76
C ASN A 68 -11.23 -6.70 10.44
N PHE A 69 -10.25 -6.41 9.58
CA PHE A 69 -9.25 -7.39 9.18
C PHE A 69 -8.50 -7.93 10.40
N TYR A 70 -8.21 -9.23 10.38
CA TYR A 70 -7.50 -9.93 11.46
C TYR A 70 -8.14 -9.72 12.83
N ASP A 71 -9.47 -9.53 12.85
CA ASP A 71 -10.26 -9.45 14.09
C ASP A 71 -9.71 -8.43 15.08
N GLY A 72 -9.79 -7.16 14.72
CA GLY A 72 -9.39 -6.06 15.59
C GLY A 72 -7.97 -5.55 15.38
N TRP A 73 -7.38 -5.83 14.25
CA TRP A 73 -6.03 -5.37 13.93
C TRP A 73 -5.91 -3.85 13.87
N MET A 74 -6.84 -3.17 13.20
CA MET A 74 -6.78 -1.74 13.00
C MET A 74 -7.70 -1.01 13.98
N LYS A 75 -7.26 0.15 14.48
CA LYS A 75 -8.11 1.03 15.30
C LYS A 75 -9.37 1.45 14.56
N ASN A 76 -9.23 1.78 13.28
CA ASN A 76 -10.37 2.01 12.39
C ASN A 76 -10.71 0.68 11.71
N PRO A 77 -11.86 0.06 12.00
CA PRO A 77 -12.21 -1.24 11.42
C PRO A 77 -12.41 -1.20 9.90
N LYS A 78 -12.61 -0.01 9.33
CA LYS A 78 -12.74 0.18 7.87
C LYS A 78 -11.44 0.67 7.25
N SER A 79 -10.33 0.10 7.68
CA SER A 79 -8.99 0.46 7.19
C SER A 79 -8.03 -0.71 7.25
N ALA A 80 -6.87 -0.55 6.62
CA ALA A 80 -5.77 -1.50 6.71
C ALA A 80 -4.44 -0.76 6.48
N MET A 81 -3.37 -1.31 7.00
CA MET A 81 -2.01 -0.82 6.76
C MET A 81 -1.24 -1.90 6.01
N ILE A 82 -0.93 -1.65 4.75
CA ILE A 82 -0.35 -2.65 3.85
C ILE A 82 0.98 -2.13 3.31
N SER A 83 1.99 -3.00 3.27
CA SER A 83 3.28 -2.71 2.66
C SER A 83 3.31 -3.23 1.22
N CYS A 84 4.00 -2.51 0.34
CA CYS A 84 4.34 -3.07 -0.98
C CYS A 84 5.32 -4.24 -0.82
N ASN A 85 5.54 -4.98 -1.91
CA ASN A 85 6.32 -6.22 -1.87
C ASN A 85 7.84 -6.02 -1.98
N ASP A 86 8.35 -4.80 -2.05
CA ASP A 86 9.78 -4.54 -2.10
C ASP A 86 10.37 -4.68 -0.70
N GLY A 87 11.14 -5.75 -0.49
CA GLY A 87 11.78 -6.02 0.79
C GLY A 87 12.98 -5.12 1.07
N PHE A 88 13.50 -4.40 0.08
CA PHE A 88 14.63 -3.49 0.24
C PHE A 88 14.19 -2.07 0.57
N ARG A 89 13.06 -1.62 -0.04
CA ARG A 89 12.52 -0.27 0.12
C ARG A 89 11.01 -0.34 0.31
N PRO A 90 10.51 -0.98 1.38
CA PRO A 90 9.07 -1.14 1.55
C PRO A 90 8.40 0.21 1.81
N ALA A 91 7.27 0.43 1.14
CA ALA A 91 6.41 1.56 1.39
C ALA A 91 5.16 1.08 2.11
N SER A 92 4.77 1.77 3.18
CA SER A 92 3.56 1.45 3.93
C SER A 92 2.42 2.34 3.47
N PHE A 93 1.29 1.73 3.15
CA PHE A 93 0.09 2.44 2.68
C PHE A 93 -1.03 2.26 3.69
N TYR A 94 -1.64 3.37 4.08
CA TYR A 94 -2.86 3.35 4.87
C TYR A 94 -4.05 3.42 3.93
N ILE A 95 -4.92 2.42 3.99
CA ILE A 95 -6.14 2.37 3.17
C ILE A 95 -7.35 2.47 4.07
N GLU A 96 -8.28 3.36 3.71
CA GLU A 96 -9.45 3.65 4.53
C GLU A 96 -10.65 4.01 3.67
N VAL A 97 -11.84 3.63 4.15
CA VAL A 97 -13.10 4.06 3.54
C VAL A 97 -13.34 5.53 3.89
N ILE A 98 -13.66 6.32 2.88
CA ILE A 98 -13.97 7.75 3.07
C ILE A 98 -15.38 8.10 2.59
#